data_2e8a1106190e096568327de21c56037b
#
_entry.id   2e8a1106190e096568327de21c56037b
#
_cell.length_a   1.000
_cell.length_b   1.000
_cell.length_c   1.000
_cell.angle_alpha   90.00
_cell.angle_beta   90.00
_cell.angle_gamma   90.00
#
_symmetry.space_group_name_H-M   'P 1'
#
loop_
_entity.id
_entity.type
_entity.pdbx_description
1 polymer ?
#
loop_
_entity_poly.entity_id
_entity_poly.type
_entity_poly.pdbx_seq_one_letter_code
_entity_poly.pdbx_strand_id
1 'polypeptide(L)'
;MAIDTSWRRIAWLILGIGGLIAAGGVSMGLGNLRHVLYGERADGVVTEIVRDGDMYAPVVRFRLPQGETVEVKDLGSGAPDFSVGDAVAVLYLPESPRDFRLDTFERLWLVPIIVTGFGGFWLMFGSIAWALSHDADLALVGERAFSLISLSALLIGVFVLWGVVDLYASGGRARGTVTEIRETRSIVSEEVTSPGGREGRRDVEQISLAPIVRFTTPEGREIEFHGRGGSGTSFKAGEVVNVVYDRSQPGRARIVSFVDLWLPAAVSFAVALIFGAAVRLSRWSRRRVKG
;
A
#
# COMPACT_ATOMS: atom_id res chain seq x y z
N MET A 1 -2.20 44.00 12.40
CA MET A 1 -2.68 43.10 13.46
C MET A 1 -1.51 42.16 13.76
N ALA A 2 -0.81 42.33 14.88
CA ALA A 2 0.38 41.50 15.16
C ALA A 2 -0.09 40.07 15.39
N ILE A 3 0.26 39.18 14.46
CA ILE A 3 0.04 37.74 14.59
C ILE A 3 0.90 37.28 15.76
N ASP A 4 0.23 36.77 16.77
CA ASP A 4 0.80 36.37 18.06
C ASP A 4 1.96 35.37 17.83
N THR A 5 3.07 35.55 18.54
CA THR A 5 4.26 34.70 18.53
C THR A 5 3.93 33.22 18.82
N SER A 6 2.76 32.94 19.40
CA SER A 6 2.25 31.58 19.64
C SER A 6 1.99 30.80 18.35
N TRP A 7 1.41 31.41 17.30
CA TRP A 7 1.13 30.77 16.03
C TRP A 7 2.40 30.35 15.27
N ARG A 8 3.45 31.15 15.38
CA ARG A 8 4.76 30.80 14.79
C ARG A 8 5.36 29.55 15.43
N ARG A 9 5.24 29.44 16.76
CA ARG A 9 5.71 28.26 17.50
C ARG A 9 4.90 27.03 17.13
N ILE A 10 3.58 27.15 17.00
CA ILE A 10 2.70 26.07 16.56
C ILE A 10 3.07 25.60 15.16
N ALA A 11 3.30 26.50 14.21
CA ALA A 11 3.71 26.16 12.85
C ALA A 11 5.02 25.34 12.82
N TRP A 12 6.02 25.77 13.61
CA TRP A 12 7.28 25.04 13.73
C TRP A 12 7.13 23.67 14.38
N LEU A 13 6.26 23.54 15.39
CA LEU A 13 5.96 22.24 16.00
C LEU A 13 5.31 21.28 14.99
N ILE A 14 4.33 21.76 14.23
CA ILE A 14 3.66 20.96 13.19
C ILE A 14 4.67 20.52 12.13
N LEU A 15 5.53 21.42 11.66
CA LEU A 15 6.59 21.10 10.69
C LEU A 15 7.59 20.10 11.25
N GLY A 16 7.99 20.25 12.52
CA GLY A 16 8.91 19.31 13.18
C GLY A 16 8.32 17.91 13.30
N ILE A 17 7.08 17.81 13.78
CA ILE A 17 6.37 16.53 13.92
C ILE A 17 6.17 15.89 12.53
N GLY A 18 5.67 16.64 11.55
CA GLY A 18 5.47 16.15 10.20
C GLY A 18 6.78 15.67 9.55
N GLY A 19 7.86 16.43 9.75
CA GLY A 19 9.21 16.06 9.28
C GLY A 19 9.72 14.77 9.91
N LEU A 20 9.56 14.59 11.21
CA LEU A 20 9.96 13.37 11.91
C LEU A 20 9.18 12.15 11.43
N ILE A 21 7.86 12.27 11.26
CA ILE A 21 7.01 11.20 10.77
C ILE A 21 7.40 10.83 9.32
N ALA A 22 7.56 11.84 8.45
CA ALA A 22 7.96 11.59 7.06
C ALA A 22 9.34 10.93 6.97
N ALA A 23 10.31 11.41 7.76
CA ALA A 23 11.66 10.80 7.83
C ALA A 23 11.61 9.36 8.34
N GLY A 24 10.75 9.06 9.31
CA GLY A 24 10.50 7.70 9.79
C GLY A 24 9.99 6.78 8.67
N GLY A 25 8.97 7.22 7.91
CA GLY A 25 8.45 6.45 6.79
C GLY A 25 9.47 6.23 5.67
N VAL A 26 10.25 7.26 5.32
CA VAL A 26 11.37 7.15 4.36
C VAL A 26 12.42 6.16 4.87
N SER A 27 12.81 6.24 6.14
CA SER A 27 13.78 5.32 6.74
C SER A 27 13.32 3.87 6.66
N MET A 28 12.04 3.60 6.95
CA MET A 28 11.43 2.27 6.80
C MET A 28 11.49 1.80 5.34
N GLY A 29 11.15 2.68 4.38
CA GLY A 29 11.22 2.38 2.96
C GLY A 29 12.65 2.06 2.49
N LEU A 30 13.66 2.81 2.97
CA LEU A 30 15.08 2.54 2.67
C LEU A 30 15.52 1.20 3.27
N GLY A 31 15.06 0.84 4.48
CA GLY A 31 15.31 -0.47 5.08
C GLY A 31 14.77 -1.61 4.22
N ASN A 32 13.53 -1.47 3.72
CA ASN A 32 12.93 -2.46 2.82
C ASN A 32 13.60 -2.49 1.45
N LEU A 33 14.01 -1.33 0.93
CA LEU A 33 14.78 -1.23 -0.32
C LEU A 33 16.11 -1.99 -0.24
N ARG A 34 16.77 -1.98 0.93
CA ARG A 34 17.98 -2.79 1.17
C ARG A 34 17.70 -4.28 0.95
N HIS A 35 16.57 -4.81 1.44
CA HIS A 35 16.21 -6.21 1.22
C HIS A 35 15.91 -6.50 -0.27
N VAL A 36 15.31 -5.55 -0.98
CA VAL A 36 15.01 -5.70 -2.42
C VAL A 36 16.30 -5.70 -3.27
N LEU A 37 17.28 -4.85 -2.93
CA LEU A 37 18.51 -4.68 -3.72
C LEU A 37 19.63 -5.69 -3.36
N TYR A 38 19.75 -6.05 -2.10
CA TYR A 38 20.85 -6.87 -1.59
C TYR A 38 20.39 -8.20 -0.96
N GLY A 39 19.07 -8.39 -0.82
CA GLY A 39 18.52 -9.62 -0.28
C GLY A 39 18.49 -10.74 -1.31
N GLU A 40 18.61 -11.96 -0.81
CA GLU A 40 18.35 -13.18 -1.57
C GLU A 40 16.89 -13.60 -1.40
N ARG A 41 16.38 -14.29 -2.44
CA ARG A 41 15.01 -14.82 -2.44
C ARG A 41 15.01 -16.29 -2.07
N ALA A 42 14.04 -16.66 -1.23
CA ALA A 42 13.75 -18.05 -0.91
C ALA A 42 12.24 -18.31 -0.97
N ASP A 43 11.87 -19.53 -1.31
CA ASP A 43 10.51 -20.01 -1.18
C ASP A 43 10.28 -20.45 0.27
N GLY A 44 9.26 -19.86 0.89
CA GLY A 44 8.83 -20.16 2.24
C GLY A 44 7.43 -20.72 2.28
N VAL A 45 7.08 -21.30 3.41
CA VAL A 45 5.74 -21.79 3.71
C VAL A 45 5.30 -21.26 5.07
N VAL A 46 4.08 -20.80 5.17
CA VAL A 46 3.47 -20.41 6.44
C VAL A 46 3.20 -21.66 7.26
N THR A 47 3.86 -21.81 8.40
CA THR A 47 3.74 -23.00 9.27
C THR A 47 2.73 -22.79 10.37
N GLU A 48 2.55 -21.57 10.83
CA GLU A 48 1.66 -21.22 11.94
C GLU A 48 1.19 -19.77 11.80
N ILE A 49 0.03 -19.45 12.36
CA ILE A 49 -0.45 -18.08 12.53
C ILE A 49 -0.59 -17.84 14.03
N VAL A 50 0.31 -17.04 14.57
CA VAL A 50 0.33 -16.67 15.99
C VAL A 50 -0.59 -15.47 16.21
N ARG A 51 -1.58 -15.63 17.06
CA ARG A 51 -2.43 -14.53 17.51
C ARG A 51 -1.77 -13.84 18.70
N ASP A 52 -1.53 -12.55 18.57
CA ASP A 52 -0.96 -11.69 19.61
C ASP A 52 -1.92 -10.51 19.85
N GLY A 53 -2.81 -10.65 20.83
CA GLY A 53 -3.94 -9.74 21.01
C GLY A 53 -4.87 -9.75 19.80
N ASP A 54 -5.03 -8.59 19.15
CA ASP A 54 -5.86 -8.42 17.94
C ASP A 54 -5.06 -8.56 16.64
N MET A 55 -3.79 -8.97 16.73
CA MET A 55 -2.92 -9.12 15.58
C MET A 55 -2.70 -10.60 15.23
N TYR A 56 -2.62 -10.88 13.93
CA TYR A 56 -2.34 -12.21 13.38
C TYR A 56 -0.98 -12.17 12.68
N ALA A 57 0.01 -12.87 13.23
CA ALA A 57 1.37 -12.89 12.73
C ALA A 57 1.71 -14.26 12.15
N PRO A 58 2.00 -14.35 10.83
CA PRO A 58 2.41 -15.61 10.23
C PRO A 58 3.83 -15.98 10.66
N VAL A 59 4.03 -17.25 10.98
CA VAL A 59 5.35 -17.87 11.13
C VAL A 59 5.70 -18.50 9.80
N VAL A 60 6.83 -18.10 9.24
CA VAL A 60 7.28 -18.54 7.92
C VAL A 60 8.54 -19.38 8.08
N ARG A 61 8.53 -20.54 7.44
CA ARG A 61 9.67 -21.44 7.34
C ARG A 61 10.19 -21.42 5.91
N PHE A 62 11.49 -21.16 5.75
CA PHE A 62 12.17 -21.22 4.45
C PHE A 62 13.55 -21.88 4.60
N ARG A 63 14.08 -22.35 3.46
CA ARG A 63 15.37 -23.04 3.43
C ARG A 63 16.41 -22.18 2.75
N LEU A 64 17.57 -22.05 3.39
CA LEU A 64 18.74 -21.40 2.81
C LEU A 64 19.46 -22.29 1.78
N PRO A 65 20.24 -21.71 0.87
CA PRO A 65 21.02 -22.49 -0.12
C PRO A 65 21.95 -23.54 0.50
N GLN A 66 22.45 -23.28 1.71
CA GLN A 66 23.31 -24.21 2.45
C GLN A 66 22.53 -25.38 3.09
N GLY A 67 21.20 -25.42 2.94
CA GLY A 67 20.34 -26.47 3.45
C GLY A 67 19.81 -26.22 4.87
N GLU A 68 20.24 -25.17 5.56
CA GLU A 68 19.68 -24.75 6.84
C GLU A 68 18.25 -24.28 6.69
N THR A 69 17.38 -24.65 7.63
CA THR A 69 16.00 -24.20 7.66
C THR A 69 15.85 -23.12 8.71
N VAL A 70 15.31 -21.99 8.30
CA VAL A 70 15.04 -20.83 9.16
C VAL A 70 13.54 -20.71 9.36
N GLU A 71 13.12 -20.52 10.61
CA GLU A 71 11.73 -20.29 10.97
C GLU A 71 11.64 -18.97 11.74
N VAL A 72 10.80 -18.06 11.25
CA VAL A 72 10.72 -16.70 11.75
C VAL A 72 9.27 -16.19 11.72
N LYS A 73 8.92 -15.41 12.74
CA LYS A 73 7.63 -14.74 12.87
C LYS A 73 7.69 -13.41 12.14
N ASP A 74 6.75 -13.15 11.23
CA ASP A 74 6.59 -11.86 10.55
C ASP A 74 5.78 -10.89 11.42
N LEU A 75 5.69 -9.65 10.95
CA LEU A 75 4.83 -8.63 11.55
C LEU A 75 3.37 -9.05 11.44
N GLY A 76 2.63 -8.90 12.53
CA GLY A 76 1.19 -9.15 12.55
C GLY A 76 0.38 -8.12 11.79
N SER A 77 -0.80 -8.52 11.36
CA SER A 77 -1.85 -7.67 10.78
C SER A 77 -3.16 -7.85 11.54
N GLY A 78 -4.06 -6.87 11.47
CA GLY A 78 -5.36 -6.92 12.16
C GLY A 78 -6.33 -7.97 11.60
N ALA A 79 -5.98 -8.58 10.44
CA ALA A 79 -6.71 -9.71 9.86
C ALA A 79 -5.70 -10.78 9.41
N PRO A 80 -6.08 -12.06 9.37
CA PRO A 80 -5.21 -13.11 8.85
C PRO A 80 -5.08 -12.97 7.33
N ASP A 81 -3.95 -12.41 6.87
CA ASP A 81 -3.64 -12.23 5.44
C ASP A 81 -3.15 -13.53 4.79
N PHE A 82 -2.81 -14.52 5.59
CA PHE A 82 -2.27 -15.81 5.17
C PHE A 82 -2.99 -16.96 5.87
N SER A 83 -2.90 -18.15 5.27
CA SER A 83 -3.34 -19.41 5.86
C SER A 83 -2.14 -20.33 6.09
N VAL A 84 -2.24 -21.26 7.05
CA VAL A 84 -1.22 -22.28 7.25
C VAL A 84 -1.12 -23.13 5.98
N GLY A 85 0.10 -23.32 5.48
CA GLY A 85 0.37 -24.01 4.23
C GLY A 85 0.54 -23.10 3.02
N ASP A 86 0.25 -21.80 3.14
CA ASP A 86 0.46 -20.85 2.04
C ASP A 86 1.94 -20.76 1.67
N ALA A 87 2.22 -20.87 0.37
CA ALA A 87 3.54 -20.60 -0.18
C ALA A 87 3.77 -19.10 -0.27
N VAL A 88 4.89 -18.63 0.27
CA VAL A 88 5.25 -17.21 0.32
C VAL A 88 6.68 -17.01 -0.18
N ALA A 89 6.90 -15.90 -0.88
CA ALA A 89 8.25 -15.49 -1.23
C ALA A 89 8.86 -14.67 -0.11
N VAL A 90 10.08 -14.99 0.23
CA VAL A 90 10.85 -14.38 1.32
C VAL A 90 12.06 -13.68 0.74
N LEU A 91 12.30 -12.44 1.14
CA LEU A 91 13.54 -11.70 0.93
C LEU A 91 14.30 -11.67 2.24
N TYR A 92 15.50 -12.24 2.29
CA TYR A 92 16.34 -12.25 3.48
C TYR A 92 17.72 -11.70 3.17
N LEU A 93 18.39 -11.14 4.17
CA LEU A 93 19.77 -10.70 4.02
C LEU A 93 20.71 -11.89 4.29
N PRO A 94 21.67 -12.23 3.37
CA PRO A 94 22.58 -13.34 3.56
C PRO A 94 23.40 -13.29 4.85
N GLU A 95 23.74 -12.06 5.28
CA GLU A 95 24.48 -11.79 6.52
C GLU A 95 23.66 -12.07 7.79
N SER A 96 22.33 -11.98 7.68
CA SER A 96 21.36 -12.12 8.77
C SER A 96 20.06 -12.74 8.26
N PRO A 97 19.98 -14.05 8.06
CA PRO A 97 18.78 -14.68 7.47
C PRO A 97 17.49 -14.52 8.29
N ARG A 98 17.61 -14.15 9.57
CA ARG A 98 16.48 -13.81 10.44
C ARG A 98 15.92 -12.41 10.18
N ASP A 99 16.71 -11.52 9.55
CA ASP A 99 16.22 -10.22 9.05
C ASP A 99 15.66 -10.43 7.64
N PHE A 100 14.39 -10.70 7.60
CA PHE A 100 13.65 -11.07 6.40
C PHE A 100 12.47 -10.15 6.17
N ARG A 101 11.93 -10.17 4.97
CA ARG A 101 10.67 -9.54 4.59
C ARG A 101 9.90 -10.49 3.68
N LEU A 102 8.59 -10.51 3.82
CA LEU A 102 7.75 -11.14 2.81
C LEU A 102 7.76 -10.27 1.55
N ASP A 103 8.06 -10.91 0.41
CA ASP A 103 8.15 -10.20 -0.88
C ASP A 103 6.75 -9.91 -1.44
N THR A 104 5.98 -9.11 -0.70
CA THR A 104 4.69 -8.57 -1.12
C THR A 104 4.70 -7.06 -1.04
N PHE A 105 3.96 -6.40 -1.95
CA PHE A 105 3.86 -4.94 -1.95
C PHE A 105 3.36 -4.41 -0.61
N GLU A 106 2.37 -5.07 -0.03
CA GLU A 106 1.73 -4.68 1.22
C GLU A 106 2.75 -4.69 2.38
N ARG A 107 3.60 -5.71 2.44
CA ARG A 107 4.58 -5.86 3.52
C ARG A 107 5.81 -4.95 3.35
N LEU A 108 6.22 -4.71 2.10
CA LEU A 108 7.38 -3.90 1.81
C LEU A 108 7.08 -2.40 1.77
N TRP A 109 5.95 -2.00 1.16
CA TRP A 109 5.76 -0.60 0.77
C TRP A 109 4.57 0.09 1.39
N LEU A 110 3.51 -0.65 1.79
CA LEU A 110 2.27 -0.01 2.25
C LEU A 110 2.50 0.86 3.48
N VAL A 111 3.15 0.32 4.52
CA VAL A 111 3.41 1.06 5.77
C VAL A 111 4.34 2.25 5.54
N PRO A 112 5.51 2.10 4.87
CA PRO A 112 6.36 3.24 4.52
C PRO A 112 5.64 4.34 3.76
N ILE A 113 4.80 4.00 2.79
CA ILE A 113 4.03 4.96 1.98
C ILE A 113 3.01 5.70 2.85
N ILE A 114 2.25 4.99 3.68
CA ILE A 114 1.25 5.59 4.57
C ILE A 114 1.92 6.55 5.56
N VAL A 115 2.99 6.11 6.23
CA VAL A 115 3.69 6.92 7.23
C VAL A 115 4.32 8.15 6.58
N THR A 116 5.00 7.98 5.43
CA THR A 116 5.58 9.11 4.70
C THR A 116 4.50 10.08 4.22
N GLY A 117 3.41 9.57 3.68
CA GLY A 117 2.28 10.39 3.21
C GLY A 117 1.61 11.17 4.35
N PHE A 118 1.43 10.52 5.50
CA PHE A 118 0.88 11.17 6.70
C PHE A 118 1.81 12.28 7.21
N GLY A 119 3.13 12.03 7.26
CA GLY A 119 4.11 13.06 7.59
C GLY A 119 4.10 14.22 6.58
N GLY A 120 4.00 13.91 5.28
CA GLY A 120 3.85 14.90 4.20
C GLY A 120 2.60 15.76 4.32
N PHE A 121 1.48 15.16 4.74
CA PHE A 121 0.23 15.88 5.05
C PHE A 121 0.46 16.91 6.17
N TRP A 122 1.09 16.53 7.27
CA TRP A 122 1.43 17.45 8.37
C TRP A 122 2.41 18.55 7.94
N LEU A 123 3.40 18.22 7.12
CA LEU A 123 4.32 19.22 6.53
C LEU A 123 3.57 20.25 5.68
N MET A 124 2.58 19.83 4.93
CA MET A 124 1.73 20.74 4.16
C MET A 124 0.96 21.71 5.07
N PHE A 125 0.31 21.20 6.11
CA PHE A 125 -0.41 22.05 7.09
C PHE A 125 0.52 22.99 7.84
N GLY A 126 1.66 22.50 8.30
CA GLY A 126 2.68 23.32 8.93
C GLY A 126 3.20 24.44 8.02
N SER A 127 3.39 24.14 6.74
CA SER A 127 3.82 25.13 5.74
C SER A 127 2.77 26.22 5.49
N ILE A 128 1.49 25.85 5.48
CA ILE A 128 0.38 26.80 5.36
C ILE A 128 0.32 27.68 6.63
N ALA A 129 0.38 27.08 7.82
CA ALA A 129 0.37 27.81 9.08
C ALA A 129 1.58 28.76 9.20
N TRP A 130 2.75 28.32 8.76
CA TRP A 130 3.96 29.15 8.70
C TRP A 130 3.78 30.32 7.74
N ALA A 131 3.25 30.08 6.55
CA ALA A 131 3.00 31.12 5.55
C ALA A 131 2.02 32.19 6.06
N LEU A 132 0.94 31.76 6.70
CA LEU A 132 -0.04 32.65 7.35
C LEU A 132 0.60 33.51 8.43
N SER A 133 1.55 32.96 9.21
CA SER A 133 2.22 33.67 10.29
C SER A 133 3.32 34.64 9.85
N HIS A 134 3.71 34.62 8.57
CA HIS A 134 4.79 35.45 8.01
C HIS A 134 4.35 36.34 6.85
N ASP A 135 3.04 36.58 6.68
CA ASP A 135 2.46 37.33 5.55
C ASP A 135 2.98 36.86 4.18
N ALA A 136 3.34 35.57 4.10
CA ALA A 136 3.83 34.98 2.86
C ALA A 136 2.68 34.83 1.86
N ASP A 137 3.03 34.83 0.57
CA ASP A 137 2.07 34.58 -0.50
C ASP A 137 1.54 33.14 -0.43
N LEU A 138 0.34 32.97 0.20
CA LEU A 138 -0.35 31.68 0.32
C LEU A 138 -0.57 30.99 -1.01
N ALA A 139 -0.76 31.77 -2.10
CA ALA A 139 -0.92 31.21 -3.41
C ALA A 139 0.37 30.54 -3.91
N LEU A 140 1.53 31.06 -3.52
CA LEU A 140 2.83 30.44 -3.86
C LEU A 140 3.07 29.17 -3.05
N VAL A 141 2.68 29.17 -1.76
CA VAL A 141 2.80 27.98 -0.90
C VAL A 141 1.88 26.88 -1.38
N GLY A 142 0.62 27.20 -1.69
CA GLY A 142 -0.34 26.25 -2.25
C GLY A 142 0.13 25.67 -3.60
N GLU A 143 0.71 26.50 -4.47
CA GLU A 143 1.27 26.06 -5.75
C GLU A 143 2.41 25.04 -5.57
N ARG A 144 3.31 25.29 -4.62
CA ARG A 144 4.41 24.35 -4.32
C ARG A 144 3.88 23.03 -3.76
N ALA A 145 2.94 23.10 -2.82
CA ALA A 145 2.32 21.92 -2.24
C ALA A 145 1.62 21.07 -3.33
N PHE A 146 0.80 21.70 -4.17
CA PHE A 146 0.12 21.00 -5.25
C PHE A 146 1.09 20.45 -6.31
N SER A 147 2.21 21.13 -6.58
CA SER A 147 3.25 20.62 -7.47
C SER A 147 3.90 19.36 -6.90
N LEU A 148 4.18 19.33 -5.59
CA LEU A 148 4.74 18.16 -4.93
C LEU A 148 3.76 16.96 -4.93
N ILE A 149 2.48 17.21 -4.63
CA ILE A 149 1.44 16.18 -4.69
C ILE A 149 1.33 15.62 -6.10
N SER A 150 1.26 16.49 -7.10
CA SER A 150 1.17 16.09 -8.52
C SER A 150 2.37 15.23 -8.94
N LEU A 151 3.58 15.65 -8.60
CA LEU A 151 4.80 14.92 -8.91
C LEU A 151 4.86 13.57 -8.21
N SER A 152 4.53 13.52 -6.92
CA SER A 152 4.50 12.27 -6.15
C SER A 152 3.47 11.28 -6.71
N ALA A 153 2.28 11.75 -7.02
CA ALA A 153 1.24 10.93 -7.63
C ALA A 153 1.65 10.41 -9.02
N LEU A 154 2.33 11.24 -9.82
CA LEU A 154 2.87 10.84 -11.11
C LEU A 154 3.92 9.72 -10.96
N LEU A 155 4.86 9.87 -10.04
CA LEU A 155 5.92 8.88 -9.80
C LEU A 155 5.32 7.55 -9.30
N ILE A 156 4.34 7.61 -8.38
CA ILE A 156 3.62 6.42 -7.91
C ILE A 156 2.89 5.75 -9.08
N GLY A 157 2.19 6.52 -9.91
CA GLY A 157 1.47 6.00 -11.08
C GLY A 157 2.40 5.30 -12.07
N VAL A 158 3.56 5.89 -12.37
CA VAL A 158 4.59 5.29 -13.24
C VAL A 158 5.15 4.01 -12.61
N PHE A 159 5.44 4.01 -11.31
CA PHE A 159 5.96 2.82 -10.61
C PHE A 159 4.95 1.67 -10.63
N VAL A 160 3.68 1.94 -10.31
CA VAL A 160 2.61 0.94 -10.37
C VAL A 160 2.41 0.40 -11.78
N LEU A 161 2.39 1.31 -12.77
CA LEU A 161 2.24 0.93 -14.18
C LEU A 161 3.42 0.06 -14.65
N TRP A 162 4.65 0.40 -14.25
CA TRP A 162 5.83 -0.41 -14.56
C TRP A 162 5.67 -1.84 -14.04
N GLY A 163 5.26 -2.03 -12.78
CA GLY A 163 5.03 -3.36 -12.20
C GLY A 163 3.95 -4.17 -12.94
N VAL A 164 2.88 -3.49 -13.40
CA VAL A 164 1.85 -4.13 -14.23
C VAL A 164 2.39 -4.53 -15.60
N VAL A 165 3.11 -3.63 -16.25
CA VAL A 165 3.71 -3.89 -17.59
C VAL A 165 4.74 -5.02 -17.51
N ASP A 166 5.60 -5.02 -16.50
CA ASP A 166 6.58 -6.08 -16.28
C ASP A 166 5.91 -7.44 -16.10
N LEU A 167 4.90 -7.53 -15.22
CA LEU A 167 4.12 -8.74 -15.01
C LEU A 167 3.42 -9.21 -16.32
N TYR A 168 2.97 -8.27 -17.14
CA TYR A 168 2.31 -8.59 -18.41
C TYR A 168 3.30 -9.05 -19.51
N ALA A 169 4.50 -8.49 -19.52
CA ALA A 169 5.53 -8.76 -20.53
C ALA A 169 6.33 -10.03 -20.21
N SER A 170 6.73 -10.21 -18.95
CA SER A 170 7.58 -11.32 -18.50
C SER A 170 6.79 -12.49 -17.91
N GLY A 171 5.56 -12.23 -17.43
CA GLY A 171 4.71 -13.19 -16.76
C GLY A 171 4.14 -14.30 -17.66
N GLY A 172 3.68 -15.36 -17.01
CA GLY A 172 2.87 -16.41 -17.62
C GLY A 172 1.40 -15.99 -17.66
N ARG A 173 0.65 -16.57 -18.59
CA ARG A 173 -0.80 -16.41 -18.70
C ARG A 173 -1.46 -17.77 -18.62
N ALA A 174 -2.53 -17.85 -17.85
CA ALA A 174 -3.32 -19.08 -17.72
C ALA A 174 -4.80 -18.72 -17.61
N ARG A 175 -5.65 -19.74 -17.83
CA ARG A 175 -7.05 -19.68 -17.44
C ARG A 175 -7.19 -20.33 -16.08
N GLY A 176 -7.74 -19.57 -15.13
CA GLY A 176 -8.07 -20.09 -13.81
C GLY A 176 -9.57 -20.20 -13.64
N THR A 177 -9.99 -21.01 -12.69
CA THR A 177 -11.39 -21.15 -12.28
C THR A 177 -11.51 -20.65 -10.86
N VAL A 178 -12.51 -19.81 -10.60
CA VAL A 178 -12.87 -19.41 -9.25
C VAL A 178 -13.46 -20.61 -8.52
N THR A 179 -12.73 -21.16 -7.56
CA THR A 179 -13.17 -22.36 -6.83
C THR A 179 -14.14 -22.00 -5.72
N GLU A 180 -13.89 -20.91 -5.05
CA GLU A 180 -14.67 -20.45 -3.91
C GLU A 180 -14.60 -18.94 -3.77
N ILE A 181 -15.61 -18.35 -3.15
CA ILE A 181 -15.57 -16.96 -2.69
C ILE A 181 -15.45 -17.00 -1.17
N ARG A 182 -14.28 -16.65 -0.66
CA ARG A 182 -14.05 -16.59 0.78
C ARG A 182 -14.71 -15.33 1.35
N GLU A 183 -15.61 -15.53 2.27
CA GLU A 183 -16.23 -14.47 3.04
C GLU A 183 -15.44 -14.27 4.34
N THR A 184 -14.88 -13.09 4.51
CA THR A 184 -14.24 -12.67 5.76
C THR A 184 -15.11 -11.62 6.41
N ARG A 185 -15.59 -11.91 7.64
CA ARG A 185 -16.39 -11.00 8.44
C ARG A 185 -15.49 -10.33 9.48
N SER A 186 -15.47 -9.02 9.47
CA SER A 186 -14.81 -8.21 10.48
C SER A 186 -15.83 -7.29 11.15
N ILE A 187 -15.78 -7.22 12.47
CA ILE A 187 -16.60 -6.27 13.21
C ILE A 187 -15.81 -4.99 13.35
N VAL A 188 -16.30 -3.92 12.73
CA VAL A 188 -15.74 -2.58 12.83
C VAL A 188 -16.66 -1.74 13.70
N SER A 189 -16.15 -1.22 14.79
CA SER A 189 -16.91 -0.29 15.64
C SER A 189 -16.89 1.10 15.01
N GLU A 190 -18.02 1.52 14.47
CA GLU A 190 -18.21 2.86 13.89
C GLU A 190 -18.78 3.81 14.96
N GLU A 191 -18.15 4.97 15.11
CA GLU A 191 -18.69 6.04 15.98
C GLU A 191 -19.86 6.70 15.27
N VAL A 192 -21.06 6.56 15.83
CA VAL A 192 -22.28 7.16 15.28
C VAL A 192 -22.74 8.26 16.21
N THR A 193 -22.79 9.48 15.68
CA THR A 193 -23.41 10.62 16.38
C THR A 193 -24.91 10.60 16.14
N SER A 194 -25.68 10.31 17.16
CA SER A 194 -27.15 10.34 17.10
C SER A 194 -27.67 11.78 16.93
N PRO A 195 -28.85 12.01 16.31
CA PRO A 195 -29.43 13.34 16.12
C PRO A 195 -29.63 14.17 17.40
N GLY A 196 -29.35 13.61 18.57
CA GLY A 196 -29.36 14.28 19.88
C GLY A 196 -27.98 14.56 20.48
N GLY A 197 -26.88 14.46 19.70
CA GLY A 197 -25.52 14.79 20.16
C GLY A 197 -24.90 13.75 21.10
N ARG A 198 -25.47 12.56 21.22
CA ARG A 198 -24.87 11.46 21.97
C ARG A 198 -23.98 10.63 21.04
N GLU A 199 -22.70 10.57 21.36
CA GLU A 199 -21.74 9.66 20.72
C GLU A 199 -22.03 8.23 21.20
N GLY A 200 -22.29 7.34 20.25
CA GLY A 200 -22.48 5.92 20.48
C GLY A 200 -21.57 5.12 19.57
N ARG A 201 -21.08 3.96 20.01
CA ARG A 201 -20.40 3.00 19.16
C ARG A 201 -21.43 2.02 18.64
N ARG A 202 -21.43 1.84 17.32
CA ARG A 202 -22.21 0.81 16.65
C ARG A 202 -21.24 -0.17 16.01
N ASP A 203 -21.35 -1.42 16.38
CA ASP A 203 -20.61 -2.48 15.71
C ASP A 203 -21.28 -2.78 14.37
N VAL A 204 -20.53 -2.50 13.28
CA VAL A 204 -20.96 -2.77 11.92
C VAL A 204 -20.17 -3.99 11.44
N GLU A 205 -20.88 -5.02 11.02
CA GLU A 205 -20.27 -6.19 10.40
C GLU A 205 -19.85 -5.81 8.97
N GLN A 206 -18.55 -5.77 8.73
CA GLN A 206 -17.98 -5.55 7.41
C GLN A 206 -17.65 -6.90 6.78
N ILE A 207 -18.32 -7.22 5.69
CA ILE A 207 -18.09 -8.43 4.91
C ILE A 207 -17.13 -8.10 3.79
N SER A 208 -16.00 -8.83 3.73
CA SER A 208 -15.06 -8.79 2.62
C SER A 208 -15.13 -10.11 1.86
N LEU A 209 -15.36 -10.04 0.56
CA LEU A 209 -15.46 -11.17 -0.33
C LEU A 209 -14.20 -11.25 -1.20
N ALA A 210 -13.45 -12.36 -1.11
CA ALA A 210 -12.24 -12.59 -1.90
C ALA A 210 -12.39 -13.89 -2.71
N PRO A 211 -12.21 -13.85 -4.06
CA PRO A 211 -12.25 -15.05 -4.86
C PRO A 211 -11.00 -15.89 -4.65
N ILE A 212 -11.15 -17.21 -4.48
CA ILE A 212 -10.06 -18.17 -4.54
C ILE A 212 -10.02 -18.70 -5.96
N VAL A 213 -8.87 -18.59 -6.60
CA VAL A 213 -8.70 -18.96 -8.01
C VAL A 213 -7.66 -20.06 -8.14
N ARG A 214 -8.02 -21.12 -8.84
CA ARG A 214 -7.13 -22.24 -9.16
C ARG A 214 -6.82 -22.23 -10.65
N PHE A 215 -5.54 -22.37 -10.99
CA PHE A 215 -5.08 -22.50 -12.38
C PHE A 215 -3.92 -23.48 -12.48
N THR A 216 -3.67 -23.97 -13.69
CA THR A 216 -2.56 -24.89 -13.99
C THR A 216 -1.52 -24.17 -14.83
N THR A 217 -0.26 -24.25 -14.44
CA THR A 217 0.85 -23.71 -15.22
C THR A 217 1.14 -24.64 -16.42
N PRO A 218 1.87 -24.16 -17.45
CA PRO A 218 2.27 -25.02 -18.59
C PRO A 218 3.08 -26.26 -18.19
N GLU A 219 3.78 -26.17 -17.04
CA GLU A 219 4.56 -27.29 -16.49
C GLU A 219 3.69 -28.29 -15.72
N GLY A 220 2.36 -28.12 -15.72
CA GLY A 220 1.40 -29.02 -15.07
C GLY A 220 1.25 -28.79 -13.55
N ARG A 221 1.83 -27.73 -12.99
CA ARG A 221 1.65 -27.40 -11.58
C ARG A 221 0.30 -26.73 -11.35
N GLU A 222 -0.48 -27.28 -10.43
CA GLU A 222 -1.73 -26.68 -9.97
C GLU A 222 -1.41 -25.65 -8.88
N ILE A 223 -1.85 -24.41 -9.09
CA ILE A 223 -1.62 -23.29 -8.20
C ILE A 223 -2.97 -22.71 -7.78
N GLU A 224 -3.11 -22.46 -6.49
CA GLU A 224 -4.24 -21.75 -5.92
C GLU A 224 -3.76 -20.43 -5.33
N PHE A 225 -4.48 -19.35 -5.61
CA PHE A 225 -4.19 -18.04 -5.05
C PHE A 225 -5.46 -17.29 -4.66
N HIS A 226 -5.31 -16.37 -3.72
CA HIS A 226 -6.39 -15.51 -3.25
C HIS A 226 -6.41 -14.23 -4.06
N GLY A 227 -7.52 -13.96 -4.71
CA GLY A 227 -7.76 -12.67 -5.38
C GLY A 227 -7.99 -11.57 -4.34
N ARG A 228 -7.96 -10.33 -4.82
CA ARG A 228 -8.20 -9.17 -3.95
C ARG A 228 -9.63 -9.21 -3.39
N GLY A 229 -9.74 -9.09 -2.08
CA GLY A 229 -11.02 -8.96 -1.39
C GLY A 229 -11.57 -7.52 -1.47
N GLY A 230 -12.91 -7.40 -1.31
CA GLY A 230 -13.61 -6.13 -1.28
C GLY A 230 -15.02 -6.29 -0.68
N SER A 231 -15.74 -5.18 -0.51
CA SER A 231 -17.13 -5.18 -0.01
C SER A 231 -18.13 -5.84 -0.97
N GLY A 232 -17.68 -6.21 -2.17
CA GLY A 232 -18.41 -6.98 -3.15
C GLY A 232 -17.45 -7.64 -4.12
N THR A 233 -17.85 -8.77 -4.68
CA THR A 233 -17.14 -9.43 -5.77
C THR A 233 -18.03 -9.52 -7.00
N SER A 234 -17.49 -9.23 -8.16
CA SER A 234 -18.17 -9.47 -9.43
C SER A 234 -18.00 -10.91 -9.94
N PHE A 235 -17.15 -11.70 -9.26
CA PHE A 235 -16.88 -13.08 -9.62
C PHE A 235 -17.85 -14.06 -8.97
N LYS A 236 -18.08 -15.18 -9.65
CA LYS A 236 -18.91 -16.30 -9.16
C LYS A 236 -18.09 -17.58 -9.06
N ALA A 237 -18.43 -18.44 -8.09
CA ALA A 237 -17.84 -19.76 -8.03
C ALA A 237 -18.12 -20.53 -9.33
N GLY A 238 -17.10 -21.21 -9.87
CA GLY A 238 -17.14 -21.87 -11.17
C GLY A 238 -16.83 -20.96 -12.37
N GLU A 239 -16.67 -19.66 -12.18
CA GLU A 239 -16.36 -18.72 -13.27
C GLU A 239 -14.90 -18.91 -13.75
N VAL A 240 -14.71 -18.89 -15.06
CA VAL A 240 -13.38 -18.95 -15.67
C VAL A 240 -12.85 -17.54 -15.85
N VAL A 241 -11.67 -17.28 -15.27
CA VAL A 241 -11.00 -15.97 -15.30
C VAL A 241 -9.62 -16.10 -15.97
N ASN A 242 -9.20 -15.02 -16.61
CA ASN A 242 -7.83 -14.93 -17.11
C ASN A 242 -6.90 -14.52 -15.96
N VAL A 243 -5.79 -15.23 -15.83
CA VAL A 243 -4.79 -15.04 -14.79
C VAL A 243 -3.46 -14.69 -15.45
N VAL A 244 -2.78 -13.71 -14.88
CA VAL A 244 -1.38 -13.39 -15.15
C VAL A 244 -0.58 -13.68 -13.89
N TYR A 245 0.55 -14.37 -14.03
CA TYR A 245 1.37 -14.80 -12.90
C TYR A 245 2.87 -14.66 -13.21
N ASP A 246 3.66 -14.48 -12.17
CA ASP A 246 5.11 -14.50 -12.27
C ASP A 246 5.59 -15.95 -12.52
N ARG A 247 6.34 -16.17 -13.60
CA ARG A 247 6.85 -17.52 -13.95
C ARG A 247 7.82 -18.07 -12.90
N SER A 248 8.55 -17.20 -12.24
CA SER A 248 9.47 -17.59 -11.17
C SER A 248 8.74 -17.91 -9.86
N GLN A 249 7.58 -17.26 -9.66
CA GLN A 249 6.75 -17.40 -8.46
C GLN A 249 5.28 -17.50 -8.84
N PRO A 250 4.79 -18.67 -9.30
CA PRO A 250 3.42 -18.79 -9.79
C PRO A 250 2.32 -18.47 -8.78
N GLY A 251 2.62 -18.53 -7.48
CA GLY A 251 1.73 -18.07 -6.42
C GLY A 251 1.47 -16.55 -6.46
N ARG A 252 2.35 -15.75 -7.09
CA ARG A 252 2.13 -14.33 -7.37
C ARG A 252 1.29 -14.18 -8.65
N ALA A 253 0.03 -14.53 -8.53
CA ALA A 253 -0.93 -14.44 -9.61
C ALA A 253 -1.94 -13.32 -9.36
N ARG A 254 -2.45 -12.75 -10.45
CA ARG A 254 -3.52 -11.75 -10.41
C ARG A 254 -4.58 -12.07 -11.45
N ILE A 255 -5.82 -11.80 -11.12
CA ILE A 255 -6.91 -11.85 -12.10
C ILE A 255 -6.74 -10.68 -13.06
N VAL A 256 -6.86 -10.95 -14.35
CA VAL A 256 -6.79 -9.91 -15.39
C VAL A 256 -8.10 -9.13 -15.38
N SER A 257 -8.21 -8.15 -14.49
CA SER A 257 -9.31 -7.21 -14.43
C SER A 257 -8.81 -5.78 -14.45
N PHE A 258 -9.66 -4.84 -14.88
CA PHE A 258 -9.31 -3.43 -14.85
C PHE A 258 -9.05 -2.94 -13.42
N VAL A 259 -9.88 -3.40 -12.48
CA VAL A 259 -9.81 -2.98 -11.07
C VAL A 259 -8.53 -3.46 -10.40
N ASP A 260 -8.11 -4.71 -10.66
CA ASP A 260 -6.93 -5.27 -9.99
C ASP A 260 -5.61 -4.77 -10.56
N LEU A 261 -5.55 -4.54 -11.87
CA LEU A 261 -4.31 -4.20 -12.56
C LEU A 261 -4.17 -2.71 -12.85
N TRP A 262 -5.19 -2.08 -13.41
CA TRP A 262 -5.06 -0.74 -14.00
C TRP A 262 -5.59 0.38 -13.12
N LEU A 263 -6.59 0.12 -12.28
CA LEU A 263 -7.24 1.14 -11.47
C LEU A 263 -6.26 1.87 -10.55
N PRO A 264 -5.30 1.22 -9.85
CA PRO A 264 -4.37 1.92 -8.99
C PRO A 264 -3.47 2.93 -9.74
N ALA A 265 -3.00 2.55 -10.92
CA ALA A 265 -2.24 3.46 -11.78
C ALA A 265 -3.12 4.60 -12.32
N ALA A 266 -4.34 4.29 -12.79
CA ALA A 266 -5.28 5.27 -13.31
C ALA A 266 -5.66 6.33 -12.26
N VAL A 267 -5.93 5.92 -11.04
CA VAL A 267 -6.20 6.84 -9.91
C VAL A 267 -5.00 7.73 -9.63
N SER A 268 -3.79 7.17 -9.59
CA SER A 268 -2.58 7.96 -9.36
C SER A 268 -2.35 9.01 -10.46
N PHE A 269 -2.55 8.66 -11.73
CA PHE A 269 -2.46 9.62 -12.83
C PHE A 269 -3.58 10.67 -12.80
N ALA A 270 -4.80 10.30 -12.43
CA ALA A 270 -5.91 11.25 -12.27
C ALA A 270 -5.60 12.28 -11.18
N VAL A 271 -5.08 11.85 -10.04
CA VAL A 271 -4.62 12.76 -8.97
C VAL A 271 -3.51 13.68 -9.48
N ALA A 272 -2.50 13.14 -10.16
CA ALA A 272 -1.41 13.94 -10.73
C ALA A 272 -1.93 15.01 -11.70
N LEU A 273 -2.88 14.67 -12.57
CA LEU A 273 -3.49 15.59 -13.54
C LEU A 273 -4.30 16.69 -12.86
N ILE A 274 -5.12 16.35 -11.86
CA ILE A 274 -5.97 17.32 -11.13
C ILE A 274 -5.09 18.37 -10.46
N PHE A 275 -4.10 17.94 -9.69
CA PHE A 275 -3.20 18.87 -8.98
C PHE A 275 -2.27 19.63 -9.94
N GLY A 276 -1.79 18.98 -10.99
CA GLY A 276 -0.99 19.64 -12.05
C GLY A 276 -1.80 20.71 -12.81
N ALA A 277 -3.06 20.45 -13.12
CA ALA A 277 -3.96 21.41 -13.73
C ALA A 277 -4.23 22.60 -12.79
N ALA A 278 -4.45 22.35 -11.51
CA ALA A 278 -4.64 23.41 -10.51
C ALA A 278 -3.44 24.36 -10.45
N VAL A 279 -2.21 23.80 -10.44
CA VAL A 279 -0.96 24.59 -10.50
C VAL A 279 -0.90 25.41 -11.77
N ARG A 280 -1.20 24.82 -12.92
CA ARG A 280 -1.15 25.50 -14.20
C ARG A 280 -2.15 26.66 -14.27
N LEU A 281 -3.37 26.45 -13.81
CA LEU A 281 -4.42 27.46 -13.73
C LEU A 281 -4.02 28.61 -12.80
N SER A 282 -3.46 28.30 -11.61
CA SER A 282 -2.95 29.32 -10.68
C SER A 282 -1.88 30.18 -11.32
N ARG A 283 -0.91 29.60 -12.03
CA ARG A 283 0.15 30.32 -12.75
C ARG A 283 -0.41 31.19 -13.87
N TRP A 284 -1.36 30.67 -14.62
CA TRP A 284 -1.98 31.42 -15.72
C TRP A 284 -2.79 32.63 -15.22
N SER A 285 -3.59 32.46 -14.16
CA SER A 285 -4.35 33.54 -13.52
C SER A 285 -3.41 34.68 -13.06
N ARG A 286 -2.30 34.34 -12.39
CA ARG A 286 -1.32 35.33 -11.93
C ARG A 286 -0.62 36.09 -13.05
N ARG A 287 -0.42 35.48 -14.21
CA ARG A 287 0.17 36.16 -15.37
C ARG A 287 -0.77 37.19 -15.97
N ARG A 288 -2.11 36.92 -15.95
CA ARG A 288 -3.12 37.85 -16.46
C ARG A 288 -3.34 39.08 -15.60
N VAL A 289 -3.10 38.98 -14.30
CA VAL A 289 -3.28 40.10 -13.36
C VAL A 289 -2.06 41.06 -13.39
N LYS A 290 -0.90 40.59 -13.88
CA LYS A 290 0.33 41.38 -13.93
C LYS A 290 0.59 42.02 -15.30
N GLY A 291 -0.18 41.72 -16.33
CA GLY A 291 -0.13 42.36 -17.65
C GLY A 291 -1.38 43.21 -17.87
#